data_2dd8fbdae7add5adb4f91186d3d6bfc4
#
_entry.id   2dd8fbdae7add5adb4f91186d3d6bfc4
#
_cell.length_a   1.000
_cell.length_b   1.000
_cell.length_c   1.000
_cell.angle_alpha   90.00
_cell.angle_beta   90.00
_cell.angle_gamma   90.00
#
_symmetry.space_group_name_H-M   'P 1'
#
loop_
_entity.id
_entity.type
_entity.pdbx_description
1 polymer ?
#
loop_
_entity_poly.entity_id
_entity_poly.type
_entity_poly.pdbx_seq_one_letter_code
_entity_poly.pdbx_strand_id
1 'polypeptide(L)'
;MKVSIVIPVYNGAKTIKPLVEALEKELAQTFDLELVLVNDGSPSDNSAEVCTHIAMSDPTVKFLDLSTNFTEHNAVMAGLNYCSGEAAVIIDDDFQNPPSEIVKLVDKLNEGYDVAYSYYKKKEHHFLRNLGSRFNNLAATVLLGKPRNLYLSSFKAISRFVIDELVKYKGPYPYIDGLILRFTRNCGRVQVEHHPSLKDTSGYTLHKLISLWLRMFTNFSLLPLRTATVLGFVFAVAGFAGAIFFTIEKLRNPDLPAGWASLIISLFVISGVQMFALGMVGEYIGRLFLKDNGKPQFVVRRSVNCLDQK
;
A
#
# COMPACT_ATOMS: atom_id res chain seq x y z
N MET A 1 28.80 -4.74 -3.10
CA MET A 1 27.57 -4.16 -2.53
C MET A 1 26.75 -5.28 -1.93
N LYS A 2 26.32 -5.13 -0.69
CA LYS A 2 25.40 -6.08 -0.05
C LYS A 2 23.97 -5.73 -0.42
N VAL A 3 23.22 -6.71 -0.93
CA VAL A 3 21.81 -6.53 -1.34
C VAL A 3 20.93 -7.50 -0.57
N SER A 4 19.90 -6.97 0.10
CA SER A 4 18.89 -7.76 0.79
C SER A 4 17.68 -7.98 -0.12
N ILE A 5 17.28 -9.22 -0.34
CA ILE A 5 16.06 -9.55 -1.07
C ILE A 5 14.96 -9.90 -0.07
N VAL A 6 13.95 -9.05 0.04
CA VAL A 6 12.82 -9.24 0.95
C VAL A 6 11.67 -9.92 0.22
N ILE A 7 11.28 -11.10 0.69
CA ILE A 7 10.29 -11.96 0.06
C ILE A 7 9.15 -12.23 1.05
N PRO A 8 8.00 -11.55 0.92
CA PRO A 8 6.80 -11.91 1.66
C PRO A 8 6.26 -13.23 1.13
N VAL A 9 6.00 -14.19 2.01
CA VAL A 9 5.52 -15.54 1.68
C VAL A 9 4.13 -15.74 2.27
N TYR A 10 3.17 -16.06 1.42
CA TYR A 10 1.83 -16.44 1.86
C TYR A 10 1.28 -17.60 1.02
N ASN A 11 1.15 -18.78 1.64
CA ASN A 11 0.81 -20.03 0.96
C ASN A 11 1.74 -20.28 -0.25
N GLY A 12 3.05 -20.17 -0.01
CA GLY A 12 4.09 -20.22 -1.03
C GLY A 12 5.01 -21.45 -0.91
N ALA A 13 4.62 -22.51 -0.20
CA ALA A 13 5.45 -23.69 0.03
C ALA A 13 6.02 -24.32 -1.24
N LYS A 14 5.27 -24.24 -2.35
CA LYS A 14 5.68 -24.80 -3.65
C LYS A 14 6.61 -23.90 -4.45
N THR A 15 6.57 -22.57 -4.20
CA THR A 15 7.26 -21.59 -5.03
C THR A 15 8.53 -21.04 -4.36
N ILE A 16 8.57 -20.99 -3.01
CA ILE A 16 9.64 -20.28 -2.31
C ILE A 16 11.00 -20.97 -2.47
N LYS A 17 11.10 -22.29 -2.39
CA LYS A 17 12.37 -23.00 -2.54
C LYS A 17 12.96 -22.83 -3.93
N PRO A 18 12.23 -23.10 -5.04
CA PRO A 18 12.72 -22.82 -6.38
C PRO A 18 13.11 -21.35 -6.60
N LEU A 19 12.41 -20.40 -5.97
CA LEU A 19 12.75 -18.99 -6.09
C LEU A 19 14.07 -18.66 -5.42
N VAL A 20 14.31 -19.16 -4.20
CA VAL A 20 15.58 -19.01 -3.49
C VAL A 20 16.74 -19.56 -4.32
N GLU A 21 16.61 -20.79 -4.82
CA GLU A 21 17.64 -21.43 -5.66
C GLU A 21 17.92 -20.61 -6.94
N ALA A 22 16.91 -20.02 -7.56
CA ALA A 22 17.07 -19.17 -8.74
C ALA A 22 17.75 -17.84 -8.38
N LEU A 23 17.40 -17.20 -7.27
CA LEU A 23 18.01 -15.97 -6.78
C LEU A 23 19.50 -16.18 -6.47
N GLU A 24 19.85 -17.24 -5.77
CA GLU A 24 21.26 -17.59 -5.46
C GLU A 24 22.04 -17.84 -6.73
N LYS A 25 21.51 -18.68 -7.65
CA LYS A 25 22.17 -19.01 -8.91
C LYS A 25 22.46 -17.78 -9.76
N GLU A 26 21.52 -16.84 -9.85
CA GLU A 26 21.63 -15.69 -10.75
C GLU A 26 22.37 -14.50 -10.13
N LEU A 27 22.30 -14.32 -8.81
CA LEU A 27 22.74 -13.10 -8.17
C LEU A 27 23.98 -13.24 -7.27
N ALA A 28 24.31 -14.46 -6.77
CA ALA A 28 25.41 -14.64 -5.82
C ALA A 28 26.80 -14.26 -6.38
N GLN A 29 26.99 -14.27 -7.70
CA GLN A 29 28.24 -13.82 -8.33
C GLN A 29 28.30 -12.29 -8.49
N THR A 30 27.17 -11.61 -8.43
CA THR A 30 27.07 -10.17 -8.68
C THR A 30 27.01 -9.37 -7.39
N PHE A 31 26.35 -9.92 -6.37
CA PHE A 31 26.09 -9.24 -5.10
C PHE A 31 26.49 -10.10 -3.89
N ASP A 32 26.87 -9.45 -2.80
CA ASP A 32 26.85 -10.05 -1.47
C ASP A 32 25.37 -10.17 -1.05
N LEU A 33 24.80 -11.38 -1.24
CA LEU A 33 23.37 -11.63 -1.20
C LEU A 33 22.90 -11.97 0.21
N GLU A 34 21.85 -11.31 0.66
CA GLU A 34 21.08 -11.63 1.86
C GLU A 34 19.61 -11.84 1.47
N LEU A 35 19.07 -13.03 1.75
CA LEU A 35 17.65 -13.31 1.52
C LEU A 35 16.88 -13.19 2.83
N VAL A 36 15.75 -12.48 2.83
CA VAL A 36 14.88 -12.30 4.00
C VAL A 36 13.49 -12.83 3.67
N LEU A 37 13.23 -14.05 4.08
CA LEU A 37 11.94 -14.73 3.91
C LEU A 37 11.01 -14.36 5.06
N VAL A 38 9.80 -13.87 4.76
CA VAL A 38 8.82 -13.48 5.77
C VAL A 38 7.52 -14.24 5.56
N ASN A 39 7.26 -15.27 6.36
CA ASN A 39 5.98 -15.98 6.32
C ASN A 39 4.89 -15.13 7.00
N ASP A 40 3.89 -14.69 6.23
CA ASP A 40 2.77 -13.90 6.72
C ASP A 40 1.62 -14.78 7.23
N GLY A 41 1.95 -15.69 8.16
CA GLY A 41 0.98 -16.55 8.82
C GLY A 41 0.20 -17.44 7.83
N SER A 42 0.88 -18.16 6.94
CA SER A 42 0.26 -19.06 5.96
C SER A 42 -0.62 -20.13 6.62
N PRO A 43 -1.95 -20.14 6.37
CA PRO A 43 -2.86 -21.06 7.06
C PRO A 43 -3.10 -22.38 6.30
N SER A 44 -2.77 -22.43 5.00
CA SER A 44 -3.26 -23.49 4.11
C SER A 44 -2.18 -24.45 3.63
N ASP A 45 -0.90 -24.15 3.93
CA ASP A 45 0.23 -24.99 3.53
C ASP A 45 1.36 -24.96 4.58
N ASN A 46 2.44 -25.69 4.30
CA ASN A 46 3.61 -25.77 5.18
C ASN A 46 4.72 -24.75 4.84
N SER A 47 4.37 -23.57 4.34
CA SER A 47 5.33 -22.51 3.99
C SER A 47 6.31 -22.19 5.13
N ALA A 48 5.84 -22.12 6.40
CA ALA A 48 6.67 -21.85 7.55
C ALA A 48 7.77 -22.91 7.76
N GLU A 49 7.44 -24.19 7.55
CA GLU A 49 8.40 -25.31 7.67
C GLU A 49 9.42 -25.25 6.53
N VAL A 50 8.96 -25.07 5.29
CA VAL A 50 9.84 -24.95 4.12
C VAL A 50 10.82 -23.81 4.29
N CYS A 51 10.36 -22.61 4.65
CA CYS A 51 11.24 -21.44 4.89
C CYS A 51 12.22 -21.69 6.05
N THR A 52 11.78 -22.38 7.11
CA THR A 52 12.65 -22.76 8.22
C THR A 52 13.80 -23.66 7.75
N HIS A 53 13.49 -24.71 6.95
CA HIS A 53 14.49 -25.62 6.42
C HIS A 53 15.50 -24.90 5.51
N ILE A 54 15.03 -24.01 4.65
CA ILE A 54 15.91 -23.19 3.80
C ILE A 54 16.87 -22.38 4.67
N ALA A 55 16.36 -21.62 5.64
CA ALA A 55 17.20 -20.77 6.49
C ALA A 55 18.15 -21.55 7.40
N MET A 56 17.79 -22.77 7.82
CA MET A 56 18.69 -23.64 8.58
C MET A 56 19.83 -24.22 7.73
N SER A 57 19.62 -24.38 6.42
CA SER A 57 20.63 -24.92 5.51
C SER A 57 21.56 -23.85 4.94
N ASP A 58 21.17 -22.57 4.98
CA ASP A 58 21.97 -21.46 4.46
C ASP A 58 21.95 -20.26 5.43
N PRO A 59 23.11 -19.86 5.97
CA PRO A 59 23.22 -18.72 6.89
C PRO A 59 22.99 -17.36 6.24
N THR A 60 23.01 -17.26 4.91
CA THR A 60 22.69 -16.03 4.15
C THR A 60 21.19 -15.77 4.07
N VAL A 61 20.38 -16.81 4.38
CA VAL A 61 18.93 -16.74 4.39
C VAL A 61 18.43 -16.47 5.81
N LYS A 62 17.78 -15.36 6.01
CA LYS A 62 17.03 -15.01 7.22
C LYS A 62 15.57 -15.42 7.06
N PHE A 63 14.97 -15.91 8.12
CA PHE A 63 13.57 -16.28 8.14
C PHE A 63 12.83 -15.64 9.31
N LEU A 64 11.67 -15.07 9.04
CA LEU A 64 10.73 -14.51 9.99
C LEU A 64 9.36 -15.19 9.83
N ASP A 65 8.87 -15.79 10.91
CA ASP A 65 7.53 -16.38 10.98
C ASP A 65 6.61 -15.44 11.76
N LEU A 66 5.67 -14.80 11.09
CA LEU A 66 4.70 -13.91 11.72
C LEU A 66 3.61 -14.71 12.44
N SER A 67 3.12 -14.19 13.56
CA SER A 67 2.16 -14.90 14.41
C SER A 67 0.79 -15.12 13.77
N THR A 68 0.43 -14.31 12.79
CA THR A 68 -0.82 -14.36 12.01
C THR A 68 -0.63 -13.61 10.70
N ASN A 69 -1.63 -13.61 9.82
CA ASN A 69 -1.61 -12.78 8.62
C ASN A 69 -1.76 -11.29 8.98
N PHE A 70 -0.72 -10.52 8.75
CA PHE A 70 -0.67 -9.07 8.92
C PHE A 70 -0.80 -8.30 7.62
N THR A 71 -0.91 -8.97 6.48
CA THR A 71 -0.88 -8.48 5.11
C THR A 71 0.52 -8.23 4.55
N GLU A 72 0.63 -8.31 3.22
CA GLU A 72 1.88 -8.18 2.46
C GLU A 72 2.75 -6.97 2.88
N HIS A 73 2.15 -5.77 3.00
CA HIS A 73 2.91 -4.58 3.40
C HIS A 73 3.53 -4.69 4.80
N ASN A 74 2.84 -5.33 5.74
CA ASN A 74 3.38 -5.57 7.07
C ASN A 74 4.48 -6.64 7.05
N ALA A 75 4.34 -7.69 6.23
CA ALA A 75 5.38 -8.70 6.04
C ALA A 75 6.65 -8.08 5.42
N VAL A 76 6.49 -7.22 4.39
CA VAL A 76 7.62 -6.47 3.83
C VAL A 76 8.26 -5.56 4.88
N MET A 77 7.48 -4.84 5.68
CA MET A 77 8.02 -4.01 6.78
C MET A 77 8.77 -4.84 7.81
N ALA A 78 8.28 -6.04 8.14
CA ALA A 78 9.01 -6.98 8.99
C ALA A 78 10.37 -7.33 8.37
N GLY A 79 10.39 -7.73 7.11
CA GLY A 79 11.63 -8.04 6.38
C GLY A 79 12.62 -6.87 6.36
N LEU A 80 12.15 -5.65 6.08
CA LEU A 80 12.98 -4.45 6.06
C LEU A 80 13.59 -4.11 7.43
N ASN A 81 12.92 -4.42 8.53
CA ASN A 81 13.50 -4.24 9.87
C ASN A 81 14.68 -5.19 10.13
N TYR A 82 14.79 -6.32 9.43
CA TYR A 82 15.84 -7.32 9.62
C TYR A 82 16.88 -7.35 8.49
N CYS A 83 16.70 -6.58 7.42
CA CYS A 83 17.68 -6.51 6.33
C CYS A 83 18.88 -5.66 6.73
N SER A 84 20.08 -6.07 6.27
CA SER A 84 21.35 -5.40 6.57
C SER A 84 22.07 -4.88 5.33
N GLY A 85 21.51 -5.09 4.12
CA GLY A 85 22.09 -4.65 2.86
C GLY A 85 22.11 -3.13 2.69
N GLU A 86 22.99 -2.66 1.81
CA GLU A 86 23.06 -1.27 1.35
C GLU A 86 21.86 -0.89 0.48
N ALA A 87 21.24 -1.90 -0.13
CA ALA A 87 19.96 -1.80 -0.82
C ALA A 87 19.06 -2.98 -0.44
N ALA A 88 17.74 -2.81 -0.55
CA ALA A 88 16.79 -3.91 -0.47
C ALA A 88 15.96 -3.99 -1.76
N VAL A 89 15.72 -5.20 -2.22
CA VAL A 89 14.79 -5.49 -3.31
C VAL A 89 13.60 -6.24 -2.74
N ILE A 90 12.40 -5.78 -3.07
CA ILE A 90 11.15 -6.43 -2.68
C ILE A 90 10.66 -7.21 -3.89
N ILE A 91 10.43 -8.51 -3.72
CA ILE A 91 9.95 -9.42 -4.78
C ILE A 91 8.92 -10.39 -4.21
N ASP A 92 7.86 -10.66 -4.98
CA ASP A 92 6.82 -11.61 -4.64
C ASP A 92 7.28 -13.06 -4.88
N ASP A 93 6.70 -14.02 -4.15
CA ASP A 93 7.06 -15.45 -4.19
C ASP A 93 6.37 -16.24 -5.33
N ASP A 94 5.87 -15.57 -6.39
CA ASP A 94 5.04 -16.16 -7.44
C ASP A 94 5.71 -16.31 -8.81
N PHE A 95 7.01 -16.00 -8.91
CA PHE A 95 7.80 -16.05 -10.14
C PHE A 95 7.34 -15.14 -11.28
N GLN A 96 6.47 -14.17 -11.03
CA GLN A 96 6.08 -13.21 -12.06
C GLN A 96 7.26 -12.31 -12.48
N ASN A 97 8.20 -12.09 -11.58
CA ASN A 97 9.37 -11.25 -11.80
C ASN A 97 10.63 -12.12 -11.82
N PRO A 98 11.33 -12.24 -12.98
CA PRO A 98 12.56 -13.01 -13.05
C PRO A 98 13.66 -12.45 -12.15
N PRO A 99 14.43 -13.29 -11.41
CA PRO A 99 15.58 -12.86 -10.62
C PRO A 99 16.61 -12.02 -11.36
N SER A 100 16.85 -12.29 -12.63
CA SER A 100 17.77 -11.54 -13.50
C SER A 100 17.44 -10.05 -13.62
N GLU A 101 16.16 -9.68 -13.46
CA GLU A 101 15.72 -8.29 -13.54
C GLU A 101 16.12 -7.45 -12.31
N ILE A 102 16.52 -8.12 -11.21
CA ILE A 102 16.99 -7.46 -9.98
C ILE A 102 18.22 -6.62 -10.25
N VAL A 103 19.14 -7.12 -11.07
CA VAL A 103 20.37 -6.39 -11.44
C VAL A 103 20.03 -5.01 -12.01
N LYS A 104 19.08 -4.93 -12.93
CA LYS A 104 18.65 -3.65 -13.54
C LYS A 104 18.06 -2.67 -12.51
N LEU A 105 17.35 -3.18 -11.50
CA LEU A 105 16.80 -2.34 -10.44
C LEU A 105 17.89 -1.79 -9.52
N VAL A 106 18.88 -2.63 -9.17
CA VAL A 106 20.01 -2.22 -8.32
C VAL A 106 20.92 -1.25 -9.07
N ASP A 107 21.19 -1.49 -10.36
CA ASP A 107 21.95 -0.56 -11.21
C ASP A 107 21.28 0.81 -11.24
N LYS A 108 19.95 0.85 -11.24
CA LYS A 108 19.22 2.12 -11.20
C LYS A 108 19.43 2.88 -9.90
N LEU A 109 19.60 2.19 -8.77
CA LEU A 109 19.99 2.84 -7.51
C LEU A 109 21.43 3.37 -7.60
N ASN A 110 22.34 2.63 -8.25
CA ASN A 110 23.73 3.06 -8.45
C ASN A 110 23.84 4.32 -9.33
N GLU A 111 22.84 4.61 -10.18
CA GLU A 111 22.74 5.89 -10.90
C GLU A 111 22.37 7.08 -10.00
N GLY A 112 22.14 6.87 -8.69
CA GLY A 112 21.81 7.91 -7.71
C GLY A 112 20.32 8.07 -7.42
N TYR A 113 19.47 7.13 -7.84
CA TYR A 113 18.06 7.09 -7.43
C TYR A 113 17.91 6.47 -6.04
N ASP A 114 16.95 6.98 -5.27
CA ASP A 114 16.63 6.43 -3.95
C ASP A 114 15.74 5.18 -4.05
N VAL A 115 14.93 5.11 -5.10
CA VAL A 115 14.01 3.99 -5.38
C VAL A 115 13.99 3.71 -6.88
N ALA A 116 14.06 2.43 -7.24
CA ALA A 116 13.88 1.95 -8.62
C ALA A 116 12.60 1.12 -8.70
N TYR A 117 11.56 1.65 -9.35
CA TYR A 117 10.31 0.93 -9.61
C TYR A 117 10.35 0.19 -10.94
N SER A 118 9.92 -1.06 -10.93
CA SER A 118 9.72 -1.81 -12.17
C SER A 118 8.46 -1.34 -12.91
N TYR A 119 8.47 -1.43 -14.23
CA TYR A 119 7.27 -1.32 -15.04
C TYR A 119 7.31 -2.32 -16.19
N TYR A 120 6.12 -2.78 -16.61
CA TYR A 120 5.97 -3.78 -17.64
C TYR A 120 5.56 -3.15 -18.97
N LYS A 121 6.08 -3.68 -20.08
CA LYS A 121 5.61 -3.31 -21.43
C LYS A 121 4.15 -3.74 -21.54
N LYS A 122 3.23 -2.80 -21.84
CA LYS A 122 1.79 -3.04 -21.89
C LYS A 122 1.47 -4.29 -22.73
N LYS A 123 0.89 -5.33 -22.10
CA LYS A 123 0.05 -6.29 -22.81
C LYS A 123 -1.33 -5.66 -23.01
N GLU A 124 -1.86 -5.70 -24.23
CA GLU A 124 -3.22 -5.25 -24.54
C GLU A 124 -4.22 -6.12 -23.77
N HIS A 125 -4.91 -5.54 -22.81
CA HIS A 125 -5.94 -6.19 -22.03
C HIS A 125 -7.21 -5.33 -21.97
N HIS A 126 -8.38 -6.01 -21.94
CA HIS A 126 -9.75 -5.49 -21.92
C HIS A 126 -9.94 -4.07 -21.38
N PHE A 127 -10.75 -3.28 -22.11
CA PHE A 127 -11.09 -1.86 -21.90
C PHE A 127 -11.50 -1.52 -20.44
N LEU A 128 -12.32 -2.35 -19.79
CA LEU A 128 -12.80 -2.13 -18.43
C LEU A 128 -11.68 -2.19 -17.38
N ARG A 129 -10.68 -3.07 -17.54
CA ARG A 129 -9.53 -3.18 -16.65
C ARG A 129 -8.60 -1.97 -16.80
N ASN A 130 -8.52 -1.41 -18.00
CA ASN A 130 -7.75 -0.20 -18.27
C ASN A 130 -8.38 1.05 -17.61
N LEU A 131 -9.72 1.13 -17.55
CA LEU A 131 -10.42 2.24 -16.90
C LEU A 131 -10.19 2.25 -15.38
N GLY A 132 -10.31 1.08 -14.73
CA GLY A 132 -10.00 0.91 -13.30
C GLY A 132 -8.54 1.24 -12.97
N SER A 133 -7.60 0.79 -13.79
CA SER A 133 -6.17 1.10 -13.64
C SER A 133 -5.86 2.59 -13.81
N ARG A 134 -6.49 3.27 -14.78
CA ARG A 134 -6.35 4.73 -14.98
C ARG A 134 -6.90 5.51 -13.80
N PHE A 135 -8.08 5.12 -13.29
CA PHE A 135 -8.67 5.75 -12.12
C PHE A 135 -7.80 5.58 -10.87
N ASN A 136 -7.31 4.37 -10.61
CA ASN A 136 -6.40 4.10 -9.49
C ASN A 136 -5.09 4.89 -9.61
N ASN A 137 -4.53 4.99 -10.82
CA ASN A 137 -3.33 5.77 -11.09
C ASN A 137 -3.56 7.27 -10.88
N LEU A 138 -4.72 7.80 -11.28
CA LEU A 138 -5.11 9.19 -11.06
C LEU A 138 -5.30 9.47 -9.56
N ALA A 139 -6.01 8.58 -8.85
CA ALA A 139 -6.20 8.67 -7.42
C ALA A 139 -4.85 8.68 -6.68
N ALA A 140 -3.95 7.75 -7.00
CA ALA A 140 -2.59 7.74 -6.42
C ALA A 140 -1.80 9.02 -6.75
N THR A 141 -1.96 9.57 -7.95
CA THR A 141 -1.30 10.83 -8.34
C THR A 141 -1.79 12.01 -7.50
N VAL A 142 -3.11 12.12 -7.30
CA VAL A 142 -3.72 13.21 -6.53
C VAL A 142 -3.49 13.05 -5.02
N LEU A 143 -3.69 11.84 -4.49
CA LEU A 143 -3.64 11.56 -3.06
C LEU A 143 -2.22 11.50 -2.50
N LEU A 144 -1.28 10.92 -3.25
CA LEU A 144 0.11 10.72 -2.83
C LEU A 144 1.06 11.77 -3.44
N GLY A 145 0.56 12.61 -4.35
CA GLY A 145 1.40 13.53 -5.12
C GLY A 145 2.44 12.80 -5.99
N LYS A 146 2.12 11.59 -6.45
CA LYS A 146 2.96 10.74 -7.27
C LYS A 146 3.25 11.39 -8.62
N PRO A 147 4.48 11.31 -9.16
CA PRO A 147 4.77 11.70 -10.54
C PRO A 147 3.84 10.95 -11.52
N ARG A 148 3.25 11.65 -12.49
CA ARG A 148 2.26 11.08 -13.42
C ARG A 148 2.77 9.86 -14.17
N ASN A 149 4.07 9.81 -14.43
CA ASN A 149 4.73 8.75 -15.21
C ASN A 149 5.24 7.58 -14.35
N LEU A 150 5.11 7.62 -13.03
CA LEU A 150 5.56 6.55 -12.14
C LEU A 150 4.49 5.48 -12.01
N TYR A 151 4.86 4.21 -12.21
CA TYR A 151 4.03 3.05 -11.88
C TYR A 151 4.51 2.49 -10.53
N LEU A 152 3.62 2.37 -9.56
CA LEU A 152 3.93 1.81 -8.25
C LEU A 152 3.80 0.29 -8.32
N SER A 153 4.93 -0.39 -8.48
CA SER A 153 5.01 -1.85 -8.53
C SER A 153 5.40 -2.42 -7.17
N SER A 154 4.96 -3.64 -6.86
CA SER A 154 5.48 -4.42 -5.73
C SER A 154 6.96 -4.74 -5.93
N PHE A 155 7.37 -5.10 -7.16
CA PHE A 155 8.76 -5.36 -7.51
C PHE A 155 9.54 -4.05 -7.68
N LYS A 156 10.40 -3.76 -6.72
CA LYS A 156 11.18 -2.52 -6.63
C LYS A 156 12.46 -2.71 -5.82
N ALA A 157 13.45 -1.86 -6.10
CA ALA A 157 14.64 -1.73 -5.25
C ALA A 157 14.61 -0.40 -4.51
N ILE A 158 15.09 -0.38 -3.28
CA ILE A 158 15.15 0.80 -2.40
C ILE A 158 16.55 0.93 -1.78
N SER A 159 17.04 2.14 -1.66
CA SER A 159 18.33 2.44 -1.06
C SER A 159 18.31 2.30 0.47
N ARG A 160 19.48 2.20 1.11
CA ARG A 160 19.61 2.16 2.56
C ARG A 160 18.94 3.36 3.22
N PHE A 161 19.06 4.55 2.65
CA PHE A 161 18.38 5.74 3.15
C PHE A 161 16.86 5.54 3.26
N VAL A 162 16.24 5.00 2.23
CA VAL A 162 14.78 4.75 2.23
C VAL A 162 14.40 3.66 3.22
N ILE A 163 15.23 2.60 3.34
CA ILE A 163 15.01 1.54 4.34
C ILE A 163 15.00 2.14 5.75
N ASP A 164 16.00 2.95 6.08
CA ASP A 164 16.17 3.55 7.40
C ASP A 164 15.01 4.50 7.76
N GLU A 165 14.42 5.18 6.78
CA GLU A 165 13.23 6.01 7.00
C GLU A 165 11.95 5.17 7.12
N LEU A 166 11.81 4.10 6.34
CA LEU A 166 10.64 3.21 6.40
C LEU A 166 10.52 2.51 7.75
N VAL A 167 11.63 1.99 8.28
CA VAL A 167 11.62 1.22 9.54
C VAL A 167 11.30 2.08 10.78
N LYS A 168 11.39 3.42 10.67
CA LYS A 168 10.92 4.36 11.72
C LYS A 168 9.40 4.38 11.84
N TYR A 169 8.68 4.00 10.79
CA TYR A 169 7.22 3.95 10.83
C TYR A 169 6.74 2.74 11.63
N LYS A 170 6.06 2.97 12.74
CA LYS A 170 5.55 1.93 13.66
C LYS A 170 4.03 1.76 13.64
N GLY A 171 3.34 2.45 12.73
CA GLY A 171 1.89 2.34 12.64
C GLY A 171 1.42 0.98 12.10
N PRO A 172 0.20 0.53 12.47
CA PRO A 172 -0.29 -0.83 12.17
C PRO A 172 -0.67 -1.08 10.70
N TYR A 173 -0.80 -0.04 9.90
CA TYR A 173 -1.24 -0.11 8.50
C TYR A 173 -0.27 0.63 7.58
N PRO A 174 0.95 0.11 7.35
CA PRO A 174 1.88 0.72 6.41
C PRO A 174 1.34 0.57 4.98
N TYR A 175 1.52 1.62 4.19
CA TYR A 175 1.44 1.54 2.74
C TYR A 175 2.79 2.01 2.22
N ILE A 176 3.63 1.06 1.85
CA ILE A 176 5.07 1.29 1.60
C ILE A 176 5.28 2.38 0.55
N ASP A 177 4.57 2.33 -0.59
CA ASP A 177 4.73 3.32 -1.65
C ASP A 177 4.30 4.72 -1.21
N GLY A 178 3.25 4.81 -0.40
CA GLY A 178 2.81 6.08 0.19
C GLY A 178 3.83 6.64 1.18
N LEU A 179 4.49 5.78 1.96
CA LEU A 179 5.56 6.18 2.87
C LEU A 179 6.80 6.63 2.09
N ILE A 180 7.24 5.85 1.09
CA ILE A 180 8.36 6.22 0.20
C ILE A 180 8.16 7.61 -0.38
N LEU A 181 6.98 7.89 -0.96
CA LEU A 181 6.68 9.17 -1.59
C LEU A 181 6.59 10.35 -0.59
N ARG A 182 6.55 10.09 0.72
CA ARG A 182 6.71 11.13 1.76
C ARG A 182 8.18 11.49 2.00
N PHE A 183 9.09 10.53 1.81
CA PHE A 183 10.51 10.70 2.11
C PHE A 183 11.29 11.20 0.90
N THR A 184 10.97 10.69 -0.30
CA THR A 184 11.71 11.03 -1.52
C THR A 184 10.81 11.15 -2.74
N ARG A 185 11.25 11.96 -3.70
CA ARG A 185 10.70 12.05 -5.06
C ARG A 185 11.70 11.54 -6.10
N ASN A 186 12.90 11.16 -5.65
CA ASN A 186 13.98 10.67 -6.50
C ASN A 186 13.75 9.19 -6.85
N CYS A 187 12.76 8.92 -7.70
CA CYS A 187 12.33 7.59 -8.10
C CYS A 187 12.68 7.32 -9.56
N GLY A 188 13.51 6.31 -9.80
CA GLY A 188 13.82 5.77 -11.12
C GLY A 188 12.75 4.76 -11.58
N ARG A 189 12.73 4.50 -12.89
CA ARG A 189 11.86 3.50 -13.53
C ARG A 189 12.70 2.55 -14.35
N VAL A 190 12.40 1.26 -14.24
CA VAL A 190 13.11 0.20 -14.94
C VAL A 190 12.10 -0.68 -15.68
N GLN A 191 12.29 -0.87 -16.97
CA GLN A 191 11.50 -1.82 -17.74
C GLN A 191 11.98 -3.22 -17.42
N VAL A 192 11.08 -4.09 -16.98
CA VAL A 192 11.38 -5.47 -16.65
C VAL A 192 10.49 -6.43 -17.42
N GLU A 193 10.95 -7.68 -17.55
CA GLU A 193 10.13 -8.77 -18.06
C GLU A 193 9.11 -9.21 -17.01
N HIS A 194 7.98 -9.76 -17.46
CA HIS A 194 6.91 -10.24 -16.60
C HIS A 194 6.37 -11.56 -17.11
N HIS A 195 6.42 -12.56 -16.26
CA HIS A 195 5.96 -13.90 -16.57
C HIS A 195 4.55 -14.16 -15.99
N PRO A 196 3.81 -15.17 -16.49
CA PRO A 196 2.59 -15.61 -15.84
C PRO A 196 2.87 -16.11 -14.42
N SER A 197 1.98 -15.81 -13.47
CA SER A 197 2.10 -16.32 -12.10
C SER A 197 2.02 -17.84 -12.09
N LEU A 198 2.86 -18.49 -11.29
CA LEU A 198 2.74 -19.91 -10.98
C LEU A 198 1.65 -20.21 -9.94
N LYS A 199 1.09 -19.19 -9.29
CA LYS A 199 -0.04 -19.31 -8.36
C LYS A 199 -1.36 -19.23 -9.13
N ASP A 200 -2.21 -20.25 -8.99
CA ASP A 200 -3.45 -20.46 -9.76
C ASP A 200 -4.59 -19.44 -9.51
N THR A 201 -4.46 -18.48 -8.59
CA THR A 201 -5.56 -17.58 -8.24
C THR A 201 -5.12 -16.12 -8.07
N SER A 202 -5.55 -15.27 -8.98
CA SER A 202 -5.58 -13.83 -8.71
C SER A 202 -6.72 -13.51 -7.75
N GLY A 203 -6.40 -13.38 -6.46
CA GLY A 203 -7.39 -13.16 -5.39
C GLY A 203 -8.03 -11.78 -5.32
N TYR A 204 -8.02 -10.98 -6.40
CA TYR A 204 -8.59 -9.63 -6.44
C TYR A 204 -10.07 -9.65 -6.78
N THR A 205 -10.93 -9.63 -5.76
CA THR A 205 -12.36 -9.37 -5.92
C THR A 205 -12.62 -7.86 -5.95
N LEU A 206 -13.72 -7.43 -6.57
CA LEU A 206 -14.14 -6.01 -6.61
C LEU A 206 -14.22 -5.42 -5.20
N HIS A 207 -14.69 -6.18 -4.22
CA HIS A 207 -14.74 -5.78 -2.81
C HIS A 207 -13.33 -5.50 -2.24
N LYS A 208 -12.33 -6.34 -2.54
CA LYS A 208 -10.94 -6.09 -2.12
C LYS A 208 -10.35 -4.84 -2.75
N LEU A 209 -10.67 -4.57 -4.03
CA LEU A 209 -10.24 -3.35 -4.72
C LEU A 209 -10.84 -2.09 -4.08
N ILE A 210 -12.15 -2.09 -3.78
CA ILE A 210 -12.83 -0.97 -3.11
C ILE A 210 -12.25 -0.77 -1.70
N SER A 211 -12.03 -1.83 -0.94
CA SER A 211 -11.42 -1.77 0.39
C SER A 211 -10.00 -1.20 0.36
N LEU A 212 -9.18 -1.64 -0.61
CA LEU A 212 -7.82 -1.11 -0.80
C LEU A 212 -7.87 0.38 -1.15
N TRP A 213 -8.78 0.79 -2.04
CA TRP A 213 -8.97 2.17 -2.42
C TRP A 213 -9.41 3.05 -1.24
N LEU A 214 -10.38 2.60 -0.44
CA LEU A 214 -10.81 3.30 0.78
C LEU A 214 -9.66 3.43 1.79
N ARG A 215 -8.85 2.38 1.97
CA ARG A 215 -7.66 2.44 2.83
C ARG A 215 -6.63 3.46 2.35
N MET A 216 -6.34 3.49 1.05
CA MET A 216 -5.43 4.50 0.47
C MET A 216 -5.99 5.91 0.68
N PHE A 217 -7.29 6.10 0.39
CA PHE A 217 -7.96 7.39 0.45
C PHE A 217 -7.94 7.98 1.86
N THR A 218 -8.21 7.17 2.87
CA THR A 218 -8.32 7.63 4.27
C THR A 218 -7.00 7.63 5.03
N ASN A 219 -6.01 6.76 4.68
CA ASN A 219 -4.72 6.73 5.38
C ASN A 219 -3.74 7.83 4.94
N PHE A 220 -3.81 8.25 3.68
CA PHE A 220 -2.78 9.11 3.09
C PHE A 220 -3.28 10.48 2.67
N SER A 221 -4.58 10.75 2.79
CA SER A 221 -5.14 12.01 2.35
C SER A 221 -6.19 12.55 3.32
N LEU A 222 -6.10 13.83 3.61
CA LEU A 222 -7.15 14.62 4.27
C LEU A 222 -8.16 15.18 3.26
N LEU A 223 -8.00 14.86 1.96
CA LEU A 223 -8.90 15.37 0.91
C LEU A 223 -10.37 15.05 1.17
N PRO A 224 -10.76 13.81 1.57
CA PRO A 224 -12.16 13.51 1.84
C PRO A 224 -12.76 14.41 2.93
N LEU A 225 -12.00 14.64 3.99
CA LEU A 225 -12.43 15.49 5.09
C LEU A 225 -12.52 16.96 4.65
N ARG A 226 -11.53 17.43 3.87
CA ARG A 226 -11.54 18.80 3.33
C ARG A 226 -12.69 19.01 2.34
N THR A 227 -12.98 18.05 1.46
CA THR A 227 -14.12 18.14 0.53
C THR A 227 -15.44 18.17 1.27
N ALA A 228 -15.62 17.37 2.34
CA ALA A 228 -16.82 17.45 3.17
C ALA A 228 -16.94 18.80 3.86
N THR A 229 -15.85 19.36 4.37
CA THR A 229 -15.84 20.69 5.00
C THR A 229 -16.21 21.78 3.98
N VAL A 230 -15.63 21.74 2.78
CA VAL A 230 -15.94 22.72 1.71
C VAL A 230 -17.40 22.59 1.25
N LEU A 231 -17.89 21.37 1.04
CA LEU A 231 -19.30 21.15 0.69
C LEU A 231 -20.22 21.64 1.79
N GLY A 232 -19.94 21.31 3.05
CA GLY A 232 -20.70 21.81 4.19
C GLY A 232 -20.76 23.32 4.25
N PHE A 233 -19.63 24.01 4.01
CA PHE A 233 -19.58 25.47 3.93
C PHE A 233 -20.41 26.02 2.79
N VAL A 234 -20.33 25.45 1.58
CA VAL A 234 -21.13 25.86 0.41
C VAL A 234 -22.62 25.72 0.71
N PHE A 235 -23.03 24.58 1.28
CA PHE A 235 -24.43 24.35 1.67
C PHE A 235 -24.90 25.32 2.77
N ALA A 236 -24.06 25.62 3.74
CA ALA A 236 -24.38 26.59 4.78
C ALA A 236 -24.60 28.00 4.21
N VAL A 237 -23.72 28.45 3.31
CA VAL A 237 -23.86 29.75 2.64
C VAL A 237 -25.11 29.80 1.77
N ALA A 238 -25.37 28.73 0.98
CA ALA A 238 -26.56 28.64 0.16
C ALA A 238 -27.86 28.60 1.00
N GLY A 239 -27.84 27.87 2.10
CA GLY A 239 -28.97 27.83 3.05
C GLY A 239 -29.23 29.16 3.70
N PHE A 240 -28.18 29.88 4.11
CA PHE A 240 -28.32 31.22 4.69
C PHE A 240 -28.85 32.24 3.69
N ALA A 241 -28.36 32.22 2.44
CA ALA A 241 -28.86 33.06 1.37
C ALA A 241 -30.33 32.75 1.04
N GLY A 242 -30.69 31.46 0.98
CA GLY A 242 -32.08 31.01 0.80
C GLY A 242 -32.99 31.45 1.95
N ALA A 243 -32.52 31.38 3.20
CA ALA A 243 -33.30 31.86 4.35
C ALA A 243 -33.60 33.35 4.25
N ILE A 244 -32.61 34.17 3.89
CA ILE A 244 -32.79 35.61 3.66
C ILE A 244 -33.80 35.84 2.54
N PHE A 245 -33.63 35.16 1.40
CA PHE A 245 -34.52 35.29 0.23
C PHE A 245 -35.97 34.96 0.60
N PHE A 246 -36.24 33.83 1.21
CA PHE A 246 -37.59 33.42 1.60
C PHE A 246 -38.19 34.31 2.69
N THR A 247 -37.38 34.84 3.60
CA THR A 247 -37.86 35.82 4.60
C THR A 247 -38.33 37.11 3.94
N ILE A 248 -37.54 37.65 2.99
CA ILE A 248 -37.92 38.85 2.25
C ILE A 248 -39.16 38.59 1.40
N GLU A 249 -39.24 37.43 0.72
CA GLU A 249 -40.40 37.07 -0.09
C GLU A 249 -41.67 36.94 0.74
N LYS A 250 -41.61 36.32 1.94
CA LYS A 250 -42.72 36.20 2.85
C LYS A 250 -43.19 37.54 3.39
N LEU A 251 -42.27 38.49 3.62
CA LEU A 251 -42.64 39.86 4.04
C LEU A 251 -43.34 40.64 2.93
N ARG A 252 -43.02 40.36 1.65
CA ARG A 252 -43.62 41.01 0.48
C ARG A 252 -44.99 40.39 0.13
N ASN A 253 -45.11 39.06 0.27
CA ASN A 253 -46.27 38.26 -0.13
C ASN A 253 -46.74 37.41 1.08
N PRO A 254 -47.54 37.95 1.99
CA PRO A 254 -48.02 37.25 3.18
C PRO A 254 -48.81 35.96 2.88
N ASP A 255 -49.45 35.88 1.70
CA ASP A 255 -50.32 34.77 1.30
C ASP A 255 -49.60 33.58 0.68
N LEU A 256 -48.24 33.56 0.65
CA LEU A 256 -47.50 32.43 0.15
C LEU A 256 -47.83 31.14 0.92
N PRO A 257 -48.18 30.05 0.20
CA PRO A 257 -48.49 28.76 0.83
C PRO A 257 -47.34 28.25 1.69
N ALA A 258 -47.69 27.59 2.77
CA ALA A 258 -46.69 27.03 3.68
C ALA A 258 -45.82 26.00 2.95
N GLY A 259 -44.50 26.27 2.91
CA GLY A 259 -43.50 25.44 2.19
C GLY A 259 -43.18 24.12 2.92
N TRP A 260 -44.19 23.35 3.31
CA TRP A 260 -44.02 22.12 4.08
C TRP A 260 -43.16 21.07 3.37
N ALA A 261 -43.40 20.85 2.09
CA ALA A 261 -42.61 19.88 1.30
C ALA A 261 -41.16 20.31 1.12
N SER A 262 -40.91 21.62 0.85
CA SER A 262 -39.56 22.15 0.74
C SER A 262 -38.78 22.09 2.04
N LEU A 263 -39.43 22.28 3.17
CA LEU A 263 -38.83 22.16 4.50
C LEU A 263 -38.38 20.73 4.78
N ILE A 264 -39.24 19.73 4.50
CA ILE A 264 -38.90 18.33 4.71
C ILE A 264 -37.74 17.90 3.78
N ILE A 265 -37.79 18.26 2.50
CA ILE A 265 -36.71 17.93 1.54
C ILE A 265 -35.39 18.55 2.02
N SER A 266 -35.42 19.84 2.40
CA SER A 266 -34.22 20.52 2.91
C SER A 266 -33.66 19.85 4.16
N LEU A 267 -34.54 19.44 5.08
CA LEU A 267 -34.14 18.73 6.31
C LEU A 267 -33.45 17.41 5.99
N PHE A 268 -34.00 16.60 5.07
CA PHE A 268 -33.37 15.33 4.68
C PHE A 268 -32.02 15.54 3.99
N VAL A 269 -31.90 16.53 3.10
CA VAL A 269 -30.63 16.83 2.41
C VAL A 269 -29.58 17.27 3.42
N ILE A 270 -29.90 18.22 4.31
CA ILE A 270 -28.96 18.71 5.32
C ILE A 270 -28.56 17.58 6.28
N SER A 271 -29.53 16.78 6.75
CA SER A 271 -29.24 15.64 7.65
C SER A 271 -28.38 14.59 6.97
N GLY A 272 -28.61 14.29 5.68
CA GLY A 272 -27.78 13.38 4.92
C GLY A 272 -26.33 13.86 4.78
N VAL A 273 -26.12 15.14 4.48
CA VAL A 273 -24.78 15.75 4.40
C VAL A 273 -24.08 15.72 5.77
N GLN A 274 -24.82 16.03 6.86
CA GLN A 274 -24.28 15.98 8.22
C GLN A 274 -23.87 14.55 8.63
N MET A 275 -24.71 13.55 8.36
CA MET A 275 -24.39 12.15 8.66
C MET A 275 -23.19 11.66 7.88
N PHE A 276 -23.05 12.04 6.62
CA PHE A 276 -21.87 11.74 5.81
C PHE A 276 -20.60 12.39 6.39
N ALA A 277 -20.66 13.66 6.76
CA ALA A 277 -19.53 14.37 7.38
C ALA A 277 -19.11 13.75 8.72
N LEU A 278 -20.08 13.41 9.57
CA LEU A 278 -19.85 12.73 10.85
C LEU A 278 -19.24 11.34 10.63
N GLY A 279 -19.73 10.57 9.66
CA GLY A 279 -19.17 9.27 9.30
C GLY A 279 -17.71 9.38 8.88
N MET A 280 -17.34 10.39 8.09
CA MET A 280 -15.95 10.65 7.72
C MET A 280 -15.08 11.00 8.93
N VAL A 281 -15.54 11.91 9.80
CA VAL A 281 -14.84 12.25 11.05
C VAL A 281 -14.65 11.00 11.92
N GLY A 282 -15.68 10.18 12.04
CA GLY A 282 -15.63 8.90 12.78
C GLY A 282 -14.57 7.95 12.23
N GLU A 283 -14.46 7.82 10.90
CA GLU A 283 -13.42 7.00 10.26
C GLU A 283 -12.00 7.49 10.58
N TYR A 284 -11.75 8.82 10.56
CA TYR A 284 -10.45 9.39 10.93
C TYR A 284 -10.12 9.21 12.41
N ILE A 285 -11.11 9.42 13.29
CA ILE A 285 -10.95 9.20 14.73
C ILE A 285 -10.71 7.73 15.02
N GLY A 286 -11.44 6.82 14.38
CA GLY A 286 -11.23 5.38 14.52
C GLY A 286 -9.80 4.96 14.15
N ARG A 287 -9.24 5.53 13.09
CA ARG A 287 -7.83 5.27 12.70
C ARG A 287 -6.83 5.84 13.69
N LEU A 288 -7.09 7.04 14.21
CA LEU A 288 -6.25 7.64 15.24
C LEU A 288 -6.25 6.78 16.51
N PHE A 289 -7.42 6.32 16.93
CA PHE A 289 -7.59 5.41 18.05
C PHE A 289 -6.84 4.07 17.86
N LEU A 290 -6.92 3.47 16.66
CA LEU A 290 -6.18 2.23 16.35
C LEU A 290 -4.65 2.44 16.36
N LYS A 291 -4.19 3.63 16.01
CA LYS A 291 -2.77 3.99 16.08
C LYS A 291 -2.33 4.18 17.54
N ASP A 292 -3.16 4.81 18.35
CA ASP A 292 -2.87 5.14 19.75
C ASP A 292 -2.96 3.90 20.65
N ASN A 293 -3.81 2.95 20.33
CA ASN A 293 -3.95 1.67 21.05
C ASN A 293 -2.73 0.73 20.96
N GLY A 294 -1.64 1.16 20.35
CA GLY A 294 -0.41 0.38 20.29
C GLY A 294 -0.54 -0.95 19.54
N LYS A 295 -1.53 -1.08 18.62
CA LYS A 295 -1.64 -2.28 17.79
C LYS A 295 -0.32 -2.49 17.05
N PRO A 296 0.37 -3.64 17.26
CA PRO A 296 1.66 -3.88 16.62
C PRO A 296 1.51 -3.95 15.10
N GLN A 297 2.52 -3.45 14.40
CA GLN A 297 2.60 -3.53 12.94
C GLN A 297 2.70 -4.98 12.48
N PHE A 298 3.52 -5.76 13.17
CA PHE A 298 3.68 -7.20 13.02
C PHE A 298 4.15 -7.80 14.34
N VAL A 299 4.00 -9.12 14.49
CA VAL A 299 4.53 -9.88 15.63
C VAL A 299 5.27 -11.08 15.07
N VAL A 300 6.57 -11.16 15.34
CA VAL A 300 7.39 -12.30 14.95
C VAL A 300 7.23 -13.39 16.02
N ARG A 301 6.77 -14.56 15.63
CA ARG A 301 6.63 -15.75 16.48
C ARG A 301 7.97 -16.48 16.62
N ARG A 302 8.72 -16.58 15.52
CA ARG A 302 9.99 -17.28 15.43
C ARG A 302 10.86 -16.64 14.35
N SER A 303 12.15 -16.63 14.57
CA SER A 303 13.13 -16.19 13.58
C SER A 303 14.30 -17.18 13.48
N VAL A 304 14.93 -17.25 12.31
CA VAL A 304 16.14 -18.06 12.06
C VAL A 304 17.17 -17.15 11.38
N ASN A 305 18.44 -17.25 11.79
CA ASN A 305 19.57 -16.45 11.29
C ASN A 305 19.38 -14.92 11.46
N CYS A 306 18.49 -14.49 12.32
CA CYS A 306 18.26 -13.08 12.62
C CYS A 306 18.99 -12.73 13.91
N LEU A 307 19.76 -11.64 13.91
CA LEU A 307 20.26 -11.07 15.16
C LEU A 307 19.07 -10.52 15.94
N ASP A 308 18.96 -10.87 17.22
CA ASP A 308 17.92 -10.32 18.10
C ASP A 308 18.03 -8.79 18.09
N GLN A 309 17.01 -8.14 17.55
CA GLN A 309 16.86 -6.70 17.76
C GLN A 309 16.41 -6.49 19.20
N LYS A 310 17.33 -5.95 20.03
CA LYS A 310 17.05 -5.49 21.39
C LYS A 310 16.11 -4.27 21.37
#